data_766473b192f7eb11cdae692993ac5438
#
_entry.id   766473b192f7eb11cdae692993ac5438
#
_cell.length_a   1.000
_cell.length_b   1.000
_cell.length_c   1.000
_cell.angle_alpha   90.00
_cell.angle_beta   90.00
_cell.angle_gamma   90.00
#
_symmetry.space_group_name_H-M   'P 1'
#
loop_
_entity.id
_entity.type
_entity.pdbx_description
1 polymer ?
#
loop_
_entity_poly.entity_id
_entity_poly.type
_entity_poly.pdbx_seq_one_letter_code
_entity_poly.pdbx_strand_id
1 'polypeptide(L)'
;NIYSMVERDCETEIFPVCLEKGIGVVPFSPIASGFLSGKVTAQEQFGFDDVRKFVPQLSKENIEANRPILDLLHRFAVEKNATNAQISLAWMLHKYPNVVPIPGSKNQERILENLGAWNVTLSDDEFRQLQSALDECKVHGHRGCVETE
;
A
#
# COMPACT_ATOMS: atom_id res chain seq x y z
N ASN A 1 5.02 9.25 8.83
CA ASN A 1 3.59 8.93 8.71
C ASN A 1 3.40 7.56 8.06
N ILE A 2 2.33 6.87 8.42
CA ILE A 2 1.84 5.71 7.66
C ILE A 2 1.17 6.22 6.39
N TYR A 3 1.48 5.62 5.26
CA TYR A 3 0.76 5.91 4.02
C TYR A 3 0.82 4.72 3.07
N SER A 4 -0.34 4.34 2.56
CA SER A 4 -0.52 3.30 1.54
C SER A 4 -1.88 3.48 0.86
N MET A 5 -2.20 2.65 -0.11
CA MET A 5 -3.52 2.63 -0.76
C MET A 5 -4.68 2.40 0.23
N VAL A 6 -4.41 1.79 1.39
CA VAL A 6 -5.40 1.44 2.42
C VAL A 6 -5.22 2.23 3.74
N GLU A 7 -4.33 3.21 3.76
CA GLU A 7 -4.10 4.12 4.88
C GLU A 7 -3.81 5.51 4.31
N ARG A 8 -4.84 6.34 4.15
CA ARG A 8 -4.76 7.57 3.38
C ARG A 8 -5.10 8.85 4.16
N ASP A 9 -5.21 8.77 5.48
CA ASP A 9 -5.64 9.89 6.33
C ASP A 9 -4.76 11.14 6.17
N CYS A 10 -3.46 10.96 5.93
CA CYS A 10 -2.53 12.07 5.72
C CYS A 10 -2.74 12.83 4.39
N GLU A 11 -3.57 12.34 3.47
CA GLU A 11 -3.88 13.05 2.21
C GLU A 11 -4.70 14.33 2.44
N THR A 12 -5.48 14.41 3.52
CA THR A 12 -6.39 15.53 3.78
C THR A 12 -5.71 16.72 4.43
N GLU A 13 -4.76 16.50 5.33
CA GLU A 13 -4.17 17.57 6.15
C GLU A 13 -2.65 17.69 5.96
N ILE A 14 -1.93 16.55 5.98
CA ILE A 14 -0.47 16.54 6.03
C ILE A 14 0.14 16.79 4.65
N PHE A 15 -0.27 16.02 3.64
CA PHE A 15 0.34 16.10 2.31
C PHE A 15 0.14 17.42 1.60
N PRO A 16 -1.04 18.09 1.68
CA PRO A 16 -1.21 19.42 1.08
C PRO A 16 -0.25 20.44 1.66
N VAL A 17 -0.04 20.45 2.98
CA VAL A 17 0.90 21.36 3.65
C VAL A 17 2.35 21.02 3.25
N CYS A 18 2.71 19.74 3.21
CA CYS A 18 4.05 19.33 2.81
C CYS A 18 4.35 19.75 1.36
N LEU A 19 3.38 19.60 0.47
CA LEU A 19 3.53 19.99 -0.93
C LEU A 19 3.66 21.51 -1.06
N GLU A 20 2.81 22.30 -0.39
CA GLU A 20 2.87 23.76 -0.37
C GLU A 20 4.21 24.28 0.15
N LYS A 21 4.76 23.64 1.18
CA LYS A 21 6.02 24.07 1.83
C LYS A 21 7.27 23.46 1.20
N GLY A 22 7.15 22.64 0.17
CA GLY A 22 8.30 21.95 -0.43
C GLY A 22 8.94 20.90 0.49
N ILE A 23 8.18 20.32 1.40
CA ILE A 23 8.66 19.30 2.35
C ILE A 23 8.53 17.92 1.74
N GLY A 24 9.63 17.15 1.71
CA GLY A 24 9.62 15.75 1.31
C GLY A 24 8.93 14.87 2.36
N VAL A 25 8.18 13.88 1.90
CA VAL A 25 7.48 12.93 2.78
C VAL A 25 8.05 11.53 2.59
N VAL A 26 8.47 10.90 3.69
CA VAL A 26 9.02 9.54 3.72
C VAL A 26 8.06 8.64 4.51
N PRO A 27 7.05 8.06 3.83
CA PRO A 27 6.07 7.25 4.51
C PRO A 27 6.57 5.81 4.73
N PHE A 28 6.22 5.25 5.90
CA PHE A 28 6.44 3.84 6.20
C PHE A 28 5.17 3.00 5.95
N SER A 29 5.32 1.67 5.92
CA SER A 29 4.25 0.71 5.57
C SER A 29 3.59 0.93 4.21
N PRO A 30 4.31 1.31 3.15
CA PRO A 30 3.70 1.68 1.86
C PRO A 30 2.98 0.51 1.16
N ILE A 31 3.26 -0.73 1.55
CA ILE A 31 2.58 -1.95 1.08
C ILE A 31 1.74 -2.62 2.19
N ALA A 32 1.29 -1.85 3.20
CA ALA A 32 0.40 -2.28 4.27
C ALA A 32 0.85 -3.60 4.93
N SER A 33 2.09 -3.64 5.46
CA SER A 33 2.69 -4.83 6.10
C SER A 33 2.71 -6.09 5.21
N GLY A 34 2.68 -5.92 3.91
CA GLY A 34 2.68 -6.98 2.91
C GLY A 34 1.29 -7.33 2.36
N PHE A 35 0.20 -6.79 2.93
CA PHE A 35 -1.16 -7.03 2.43
C PHE A 35 -1.28 -6.71 0.94
N LEU A 36 -0.86 -5.50 0.51
CA LEU A 36 -0.97 -5.05 -0.87
C LEU A 36 -0.10 -5.84 -1.87
N SER A 37 0.81 -6.70 -1.39
CA SER A 37 1.52 -7.64 -2.27
C SER A 37 0.64 -8.81 -2.74
N GLY A 38 -0.47 -9.07 -2.06
CA GLY A 38 -1.30 -10.26 -2.27
C GLY A 38 -0.69 -11.57 -1.75
N LYS A 39 0.51 -11.50 -1.13
CA LYS A 39 1.21 -12.68 -0.59
C LYS A 39 0.80 -13.02 0.85
N VAL A 40 0.16 -12.09 1.55
CA VAL A 40 -0.42 -12.32 2.88
C VAL A 40 -1.87 -12.76 2.70
N THR A 41 -2.16 -13.97 3.11
CA THR A 41 -3.49 -14.60 2.94
C THR A 41 -4.21 -14.73 4.27
N ALA A 42 -5.51 -14.98 4.23
CA ALA A 42 -6.35 -15.21 5.41
C ALA A 42 -5.94 -16.48 6.22
N GLN A 43 -5.13 -17.36 5.63
CA GLN A 43 -4.58 -18.54 6.28
C GLN A 43 -3.18 -18.29 6.88
N GLU A 44 -2.61 -17.11 6.69
CA GLU A 44 -1.29 -16.76 7.23
C GLU A 44 -1.29 -16.85 8.76
N GLN A 45 -0.29 -17.55 9.30
CA GLN A 45 -0.04 -17.62 10.73
C GLN A 45 1.23 -16.85 11.06
N PHE A 46 1.08 -15.70 11.69
CA PHE A 46 2.21 -14.90 12.14
C PHE A 46 2.86 -15.53 13.37
N GLY A 47 4.19 -15.64 13.36
CA GLY A 47 4.97 -16.17 14.49
C GLY A 47 4.76 -15.38 15.79
N PHE A 48 5.21 -15.95 16.90
CA PHE A 48 5.02 -15.36 18.24
C PHE A 48 5.55 -13.93 18.32
N ASP A 49 6.69 -13.65 17.71
CA ASP A 49 7.37 -12.34 17.72
C ASP A 49 6.97 -11.43 16.55
N ASP A 50 6.02 -11.84 15.72
CA ASP A 50 5.60 -11.07 14.56
C ASP A 50 4.49 -10.08 14.94
N VAL A 51 4.85 -8.79 14.93
CA VAL A 51 3.93 -7.69 15.26
C VAL A 51 2.72 -7.61 14.32
N ARG A 52 2.78 -8.23 13.13
CA ARG A 52 1.68 -8.25 12.16
C ARG A 52 0.42 -8.92 12.70
N LYS A 53 0.55 -9.82 13.67
CA LYS A 53 -0.60 -10.46 14.33
C LYS A 53 -1.52 -9.48 15.07
N PHE A 54 -1.02 -8.28 15.38
CA PHE A 54 -1.79 -7.22 16.05
C PHE A 54 -2.31 -6.16 15.08
N VAL A 55 -2.10 -6.31 13.79
CA VAL A 55 -2.54 -5.36 12.78
C VAL A 55 -3.95 -5.70 12.34
N PRO A 56 -4.96 -4.87 12.64
CA PRO A 56 -6.36 -5.17 12.31
C PRO A 56 -6.61 -5.47 10.82
N GLN A 57 -5.94 -4.77 9.91
CA GLN A 57 -6.03 -5.05 8.47
C GLN A 57 -5.62 -6.47 8.09
N LEU A 58 -4.81 -7.14 8.91
CA LEU A 58 -4.29 -8.49 8.66
C LEU A 58 -5.09 -9.57 9.39
N SER A 59 -6.23 -9.23 10.01
CA SER A 59 -7.16 -10.24 10.47
C SER A 59 -7.75 -11.02 9.27
N LYS A 60 -8.13 -12.26 9.50
CA LYS A 60 -8.71 -13.11 8.44
C LYS A 60 -9.90 -12.42 7.77
N GLU A 61 -10.81 -11.89 8.57
CA GLU A 61 -12.04 -11.22 8.14
C GLU A 61 -11.72 -10.00 7.27
N ASN A 62 -10.75 -9.18 7.70
CA ASN A 62 -10.38 -7.96 6.99
C ASN A 62 -9.59 -8.26 5.70
N ILE A 63 -8.73 -9.29 5.69
CA ILE A 63 -8.06 -9.74 4.46
C ILE A 63 -9.10 -10.19 3.41
N GLU A 64 -10.10 -10.96 3.82
CA GLU A 64 -11.18 -11.41 2.93
C GLU A 64 -12.06 -10.24 2.46
N ALA A 65 -12.42 -9.32 3.37
CA ALA A 65 -13.23 -8.14 3.04
C ALA A 65 -12.52 -7.14 2.12
N ASN A 66 -11.19 -7.02 2.22
CA ASN A 66 -10.36 -6.16 1.37
C ASN A 66 -9.93 -6.82 0.04
N ARG A 67 -10.41 -8.00 -0.27
CA ARG A 67 -10.07 -8.72 -1.51
C ARG A 67 -10.30 -7.91 -2.78
N PRO A 68 -11.38 -7.12 -2.92
CA PRO A 68 -11.59 -6.28 -4.10
C PRO A 68 -10.41 -5.34 -4.40
N ILE A 69 -9.70 -4.87 -3.38
CA ILE A 69 -8.50 -4.02 -3.55
C ILE A 69 -7.36 -4.83 -4.17
N LEU A 70 -7.16 -6.08 -3.71
CA LEU A 70 -6.13 -6.96 -4.28
C LEU A 70 -6.44 -7.37 -5.72
N ASP A 71 -7.72 -7.63 -6.03
CA ASP A 71 -8.16 -7.96 -7.38
C ASP A 71 -7.99 -6.77 -8.33
N LEU A 72 -8.26 -5.55 -7.86
CA LEU A 72 -7.98 -4.32 -8.58
C LEU A 72 -6.48 -4.17 -8.90
N LEU A 73 -5.61 -4.32 -7.90
CA LEU A 73 -4.17 -4.26 -8.08
C LEU A 73 -3.67 -5.34 -9.05
N HIS A 74 -4.20 -6.56 -8.95
CA HIS A 74 -3.81 -7.67 -9.80
C HIS A 74 -4.11 -7.40 -11.28
N ARG A 75 -5.25 -6.79 -11.59
CA ARG A 75 -5.60 -6.40 -12.96
C ARG A 75 -4.53 -5.48 -13.56
N PHE A 76 -4.15 -4.41 -12.87
CA PHE A 76 -3.10 -3.49 -13.32
C PHE A 76 -1.71 -4.16 -13.34
N ALA A 77 -1.44 -5.06 -12.39
CA ALA A 77 -0.19 -5.80 -12.35
C ALA A 77 0.00 -6.68 -13.59
N VAL A 78 -1.05 -7.37 -14.02
CA VAL A 78 -1.04 -8.17 -15.26
C VAL A 78 -0.82 -7.28 -16.49
N GLU A 79 -1.56 -6.18 -16.61
CA GLU A 79 -1.45 -5.24 -17.72
C GLU A 79 -0.05 -4.62 -17.84
N LYS A 80 0.61 -4.36 -16.71
CA LYS A 80 1.94 -3.74 -16.64
C LYS A 80 3.09 -4.74 -16.57
N ASN A 81 2.81 -6.03 -16.57
CA ASN A 81 3.82 -7.07 -16.31
C ASN A 81 4.62 -6.77 -15.03
N ALA A 82 3.91 -6.42 -13.97
CA ALA A 82 4.43 -6.04 -12.67
C ALA A 82 3.78 -6.87 -11.55
N THR A 83 4.21 -6.64 -10.31
CA THR A 83 3.57 -7.24 -9.13
C THR A 83 2.58 -6.26 -8.49
N ASN A 84 1.66 -6.76 -7.67
CA ASN A 84 0.73 -5.92 -6.90
C ASN A 84 1.48 -4.90 -6.04
N ALA A 85 2.58 -5.32 -5.41
CA ALA A 85 3.43 -4.43 -4.60
C ALA A 85 4.03 -3.30 -5.45
N GLN A 86 4.49 -3.62 -6.66
CA GLN A 86 5.04 -2.62 -7.58
C GLN A 86 3.97 -1.64 -8.07
N ILE A 87 2.76 -2.09 -8.37
CA ILE A 87 1.63 -1.21 -8.73
C ILE A 87 1.27 -0.27 -7.57
N SER A 88 1.20 -0.80 -6.34
CA SER A 88 0.92 0.00 -5.15
C SER A 88 1.96 1.10 -4.93
N LEU A 89 3.24 0.79 -5.10
CA LEU A 89 4.32 1.76 -4.97
C LEU A 89 4.34 2.76 -6.14
N ALA A 90 4.13 2.30 -7.38
CA ALA A 90 4.06 3.16 -8.57
C ALA A 90 2.89 4.15 -8.48
N TRP A 91 1.74 3.73 -7.96
CA TRP A 91 0.60 4.61 -7.68
C TRP A 91 1.00 5.74 -6.73
N MET A 92 1.71 5.43 -5.64
CA MET A 92 2.17 6.41 -4.65
C MET A 92 3.15 7.42 -5.26
N LEU A 93 4.12 6.92 -6.03
CA LEU A 93 5.13 7.74 -6.71
C LEU A 93 4.51 8.65 -7.78
N HIS A 94 3.44 8.20 -8.47
CA HIS A 94 2.73 9.01 -9.45
C HIS A 94 1.89 10.10 -8.79
N LYS A 95 1.24 9.77 -7.66
CA LYS A 95 0.29 10.66 -6.99
C LYS A 95 0.95 11.88 -6.36
N TYR A 96 2.13 11.71 -5.77
CA TYR A 96 2.81 12.77 -5.02
C TYR A 96 4.30 12.84 -5.38
N PRO A 97 4.75 13.93 -6.04
CA PRO A 97 6.14 14.07 -6.49
C PRO A 97 7.14 14.24 -5.34
N ASN A 98 6.67 14.59 -4.14
CA ASN A 98 7.48 14.80 -2.95
C ASN A 98 7.46 13.60 -1.97
N VAL A 99 6.93 12.46 -2.40
CA VAL A 99 6.82 11.24 -1.58
C VAL A 99 7.88 10.22 -1.97
N VAL A 100 8.62 9.71 -0.98
CA VAL A 100 9.60 8.63 -1.14
C VAL A 100 9.22 7.48 -0.20
N PRO A 101 8.57 6.42 -0.70
CA PRO A 101 8.18 5.28 0.12
C PRO A 101 9.39 4.47 0.59
N ILE A 102 9.31 3.92 1.80
CA ILE A 102 10.34 3.05 2.37
C ILE A 102 9.79 1.64 2.66
N PRO A 103 9.59 0.81 1.62
CA PRO A 103 9.08 -0.55 1.79
C PRO A 103 10.14 -1.43 2.45
N GLY A 104 9.91 -1.81 3.72
CA GLY A 104 10.82 -2.64 4.49
C GLY A 104 10.75 -4.12 4.09
N SER A 105 11.90 -4.80 4.00
CA SER A 105 11.99 -6.25 3.86
C SER A 105 13.33 -6.77 4.39
N LYS A 106 13.33 -8.02 4.91
CA LYS A 106 14.55 -8.79 5.21
C LYS A 106 14.94 -9.74 4.06
N ASN A 107 14.10 -9.84 3.04
CA ASN A 107 14.30 -10.72 1.89
C ASN A 107 14.83 -9.89 0.71
N GLN A 108 15.99 -10.28 0.18
CA GLN A 108 16.66 -9.57 -0.92
C GLN A 108 15.79 -9.52 -2.19
N GLU A 109 15.12 -10.60 -2.55
CA GLU A 109 14.26 -10.65 -3.74
C GLU A 109 13.11 -9.65 -3.64
N ARG A 110 12.49 -9.54 -2.45
CA ARG A 110 11.43 -8.54 -2.19
C ARG A 110 11.95 -7.11 -2.21
N ILE A 111 13.20 -6.89 -1.76
CA ILE A 111 13.82 -5.56 -1.85
C ILE A 111 13.98 -5.17 -3.32
N LEU A 112 14.50 -6.08 -4.15
CA LEU A 112 14.66 -5.85 -5.59
C LEU A 112 13.31 -5.71 -6.30
N GLU A 113 12.32 -6.52 -5.94
CA GLU A 113 10.94 -6.39 -6.42
C GLU A 113 10.39 -4.98 -6.13
N ASN A 114 10.51 -4.51 -4.88
CA ASN A 114 10.04 -3.18 -4.48
C ASN A 114 10.79 -2.06 -5.21
N LEU A 115 12.09 -2.16 -5.38
CA LEU A 115 12.89 -1.19 -6.17
C LEU A 115 12.45 -1.17 -7.64
N GLY A 116 12.03 -2.29 -8.18
CA GLY A 116 11.49 -2.40 -9.53
C GLY A 116 10.23 -1.56 -9.78
N ALA A 117 9.54 -1.11 -8.73
CA ALA A 117 8.39 -0.19 -8.86
C ALA A 117 8.76 1.12 -9.56
N TRP A 118 10.01 1.57 -9.46
CA TRP A 118 10.53 2.74 -10.16
C TRP A 118 10.41 2.65 -11.69
N ASN A 119 10.45 1.43 -12.22
CA ASN A 119 10.34 1.16 -13.65
C ASN A 119 8.89 0.94 -14.12
N VAL A 120 7.92 0.94 -13.21
CA VAL A 120 6.50 0.79 -13.53
C VAL A 120 5.90 2.17 -13.75
N THR A 121 5.62 2.48 -15.00
CA THR A 121 4.99 3.76 -15.37
C THR A 121 3.49 3.58 -15.50
N LEU A 122 2.73 4.38 -14.76
CA LEU A 122 1.30 4.58 -14.95
C LEU A 122 1.12 5.85 -15.78
N SER A 123 0.35 5.78 -16.87
CA SER A 123 -0.11 7.00 -17.54
C SER A 123 -1.12 7.73 -16.66
N ASP A 124 -1.39 8.99 -16.94
CA ASP A 124 -2.40 9.76 -16.21
C ASP A 124 -3.80 9.13 -16.30
N ASP A 125 -4.14 8.50 -17.43
CA ASP A 125 -5.41 7.80 -17.61
C ASP A 125 -5.46 6.52 -16.75
N GLU A 126 -4.41 5.73 -16.77
CA GLU A 126 -4.29 4.53 -15.95
C GLU A 126 -4.32 4.86 -14.46
N PHE A 127 -3.61 5.92 -14.06
CA PHE A 127 -3.64 6.40 -12.69
C PHE A 127 -5.06 6.83 -12.29
N ARG A 128 -5.77 7.61 -13.13
CA ARG A 128 -7.16 8.03 -12.84
C ARG A 128 -8.11 6.83 -12.72
N GLN A 129 -7.98 5.84 -13.59
CA GLN A 129 -8.79 4.62 -13.53
C GLN A 129 -8.52 3.83 -12.24
N LEU A 130 -7.24 3.63 -11.90
CA LEU A 130 -6.85 2.96 -10.66
C LEU A 130 -7.34 3.71 -9.43
N GLN A 131 -7.15 5.03 -9.40
CA GLN A 131 -7.56 5.89 -8.29
C GLN A 131 -9.09 5.88 -8.10
N SER A 132 -9.86 6.06 -9.17
CA SER A 132 -11.32 6.03 -9.12
C SER A 132 -11.86 4.68 -8.62
N ALA A 133 -11.33 3.59 -9.14
CA ALA A 133 -11.73 2.26 -8.69
C ALA A 133 -11.33 1.97 -7.23
N LEU A 134 -10.16 2.50 -6.79
CA LEU A 134 -9.74 2.39 -5.40
C LEU A 134 -10.66 3.20 -4.47
N ASP A 135 -11.10 4.37 -4.89
CA ASP A 135 -11.99 5.24 -4.09
C ASP A 135 -13.39 4.63 -3.91
N GLU A 136 -13.81 3.73 -4.80
CA GLU A 136 -15.04 2.95 -4.67
C GLU A 136 -14.89 1.75 -3.71
N CYS A 137 -13.66 1.32 -3.42
CA CYS A 137 -13.40 0.22 -2.51
C CYS A 137 -13.55 0.69 -1.06
N LYS A 138 -14.36 -0.04 -0.28
CA LYS A 138 -14.38 0.13 1.17
C LYS A 138 -13.14 -0.56 1.77
N VAL A 139 -12.38 0.18 2.58
CA VAL A 139 -11.25 -0.37 3.35
C VAL A 139 -11.76 -0.89 4.70
N HIS A 140 -11.32 -2.09 5.07
CA HIS A 140 -11.66 -2.75 6.33
C HIS A 140 -10.42 -2.91 7.21
N GLY A 141 -10.53 -2.52 8.49
CA GLY A 141 -9.41 -2.48 9.42
C GLY A 141 -8.46 -1.32 9.14
N HIS A 142 -7.44 -1.18 9.97
CA HIS A 142 -6.42 -0.14 9.88
C HIS A 142 -5.05 -0.73 10.24
N ARG A 143 -3.97 0.02 9.96
CA ARG A 143 -2.59 -0.43 10.22
C ARG A 143 -2.15 -0.17 11.67
N GLY A 144 -2.79 0.78 12.36
CA GLY A 144 -2.46 1.15 13.74
C GLY A 144 -2.59 -0.01 14.73
N CYS A 145 -1.93 0.09 15.87
CA CYS A 145 -2.19 -0.80 16.99
C CYS A 145 -3.61 -0.60 17.49
N VAL A 146 -4.21 -1.66 18.04
CA VAL A 146 -5.51 -1.59 18.70
C VAL A 146 -5.42 -0.48 19.76
N GLU A 147 -6.31 0.50 19.69
CA GLU A 147 -6.50 1.44 20.79
C GLU A 147 -6.88 0.61 21.99
N THR A 148 -6.01 0.58 22.99
CA THR A 148 -6.39 0.06 24.32
C THR A 148 -7.30 1.12 24.92
N GLU A 149 -8.60 0.81 24.99
CA GLU A 149 -9.55 1.56 25.79
C GLU A 149 -9.09 1.67 27.25
#